data_7de261ced911de4af04b94e0b5b33bfe
#
_entry.id   7de261ced911de4af04b94e0b5b33bfe
#
_cell.length_a   1.000
_cell.length_b   1.000
_cell.length_c   1.000
_cell.angle_alpha   90.00
_cell.angle_beta   90.00
_cell.angle_gamma   90.00
#
_symmetry.space_group_name_H-M   'P 1'
#
loop_
_entity.id
_entity.type
_entity.pdbx_description
1 polymer ?
#
loop_
_entity_poly.entity_id
_entity_poly.type
_entity_poly.pdbx_seq_one_letter_code
_entity_poly.pdbx_strand_id
1 'polypeptide(L)'
;ALARESSEFGVRVLTVSPGPIDTLSSRQDIPQEMWDALPHVMSFPKRAGLPEEVACLVLHICEQTFLNGEVIRIDGGYRIPFMSDKS
;
A
#
# COMPACT_ATOMS: atom_id res chain seq x y z
N ALA A 1 -10.18 16.05 5.24
CA ALA A 1 -10.07 17.26 4.43
C ALA A 1 -10.66 17.07 3.04
N LEU A 2 -9.96 16.41 2.13
CA LEU A 2 -10.49 16.25 0.76
C LEU A 2 -11.77 15.43 0.74
N ALA A 3 -11.85 14.38 1.56
CA ALA A 3 -13.04 13.54 1.63
C ALA A 3 -14.24 14.34 2.12
N ARG A 4 -14.03 15.19 3.12
CA ARG A 4 -15.09 16.02 3.66
C ARG A 4 -15.58 17.05 2.64
N GLU A 5 -14.65 17.70 1.94
CA GLU A 5 -14.99 18.67 0.91
C GLU A 5 -15.77 18.05 -0.23
N SER A 6 -15.38 16.82 -0.61
CA SER A 6 -16.02 16.12 -1.73
C SER A 6 -17.36 15.51 -1.37
N SER A 7 -17.67 15.38 -0.08
CA SER A 7 -18.89 14.70 0.38
C SER A 7 -20.15 15.45 -0.10
N GLU A 8 -20.06 16.75 -0.28
CA GLU A 8 -21.19 17.54 -0.81
C GLU A 8 -21.61 17.08 -2.21
N PHE A 9 -20.69 16.49 -2.93
CA PHE A 9 -20.93 16.05 -4.30
C PHE A 9 -21.16 14.54 -4.41
N GLY A 10 -21.28 13.86 -3.28
CA GLY A 10 -21.45 12.42 -3.29
C GLY A 10 -20.21 11.66 -3.74
N VAL A 11 -19.02 12.21 -3.52
CA VAL A 11 -17.77 11.61 -3.95
C VAL A 11 -17.01 11.11 -2.73
N ARG A 12 -16.56 9.88 -2.80
CA ARG A 12 -15.68 9.27 -1.78
C ARG A 12 -14.23 9.44 -2.19
N VAL A 13 -13.37 9.69 -1.22
CA VAL A 13 -11.93 9.84 -1.47
C VAL A 13 -11.18 8.92 -0.53
N LEU A 14 -10.37 8.04 -1.10
CA LEU A 14 -9.53 7.13 -0.36
C LEU A 14 -8.12 7.15 -0.94
N THR A 15 -7.15 6.96 -0.09
CA THR A 15 -5.75 6.87 -0.48
C THR A 15 -5.27 5.45 -0.24
N VAL A 16 -4.63 4.86 -1.24
CA VAL A 16 -3.96 3.56 -1.08
C VAL A 16 -2.47 3.83 -0.99
N SER A 17 -1.85 3.30 0.05
CA SER A 17 -0.41 3.45 0.27
C SER A 17 0.24 2.07 0.20
N PRO A 18 0.74 1.67 -0.98
CA PRO A 18 1.37 0.37 -1.13
C PRO A 18 2.79 0.38 -0.58
N GLY A 19 3.24 -0.78 -0.09
CA GLY A 19 4.63 -1.00 0.23
C GLY A 19 5.40 -1.47 -1.01
N PRO A 20 6.46 -2.27 -0.82
CA PRO A 20 7.23 -2.79 -1.95
C PRO A 20 6.38 -3.72 -2.81
N ILE A 21 6.25 -3.40 -4.08
CA ILE A 21 5.46 -4.20 -5.02
C ILE A 21 6.38 -4.70 -6.12
N ASP A 22 6.28 -5.98 -6.42
CA ASP A 22 7.10 -6.63 -7.44
C ASP A 22 6.49 -6.38 -8.81
N THR A 23 7.07 -5.40 -9.52
CA THR A 23 6.69 -5.08 -10.89
C THR A 23 7.93 -5.14 -11.78
N LEU A 24 7.73 -5.16 -13.08
CA LEU A 24 8.85 -5.11 -14.01
C LEU A 24 9.67 -3.84 -13.79
N SER A 25 9.01 -2.72 -13.60
CA SER A 25 9.68 -1.44 -13.37
C SER A 25 10.50 -1.48 -12.06
N SER A 26 9.92 -1.96 -10.98
CA SER A 26 10.65 -2.02 -9.71
C SER A 26 11.83 -2.98 -9.77
N ARG A 27 11.71 -4.08 -10.53
CA ARG A 27 12.81 -5.01 -10.72
C ARG A 27 13.97 -4.38 -11.49
N GLN A 28 13.68 -3.46 -12.40
CA GLN A 28 14.70 -2.76 -13.17
C GLN A 28 15.35 -1.64 -12.37
N ASP A 29 14.58 -0.93 -11.54
CA ASP A 29 15.03 0.30 -10.90
C ASP A 29 15.66 0.06 -9.52
N ILE A 30 15.30 -1.03 -8.84
CA ILE A 30 15.76 -1.30 -7.48
C ILE A 30 16.90 -2.31 -7.51
N PRO A 31 18.04 -2.00 -6.87
CA PRO A 31 19.17 -2.92 -6.85
C PRO A 31 18.83 -4.27 -6.25
N GLN A 32 19.47 -5.32 -6.74
CA GLN A 32 19.22 -6.69 -6.27
C GLN A 32 19.47 -6.84 -4.78
N GLU A 33 20.47 -6.15 -4.24
CA GLU A 33 20.77 -6.24 -2.81
C GLU A 33 19.61 -5.73 -1.94
N MET A 34 18.83 -4.78 -2.42
CA MET A 34 17.65 -4.32 -1.71
C MET A 34 16.54 -5.36 -1.75
N TRP A 35 16.41 -6.07 -2.88
CA TRP A 35 15.48 -7.19 -2.97
C TRP A 35 15.86 -8.30 -2.00
N ASP A 36 17.16 -8.58 -1.90
CA ASP A 36 17.67 -9.61 -0.99
C ASP A 36 17.43 -9.25 0.47
N ALA A 37 17.46 -7.98 0.80
CA ALA A 37 17.25 -7.50 2.16
C ALA A 37 15.77 -7.45 2.54
N LEU A 38 14.87 -7.51 1.58
CA LEU A 38 13.45 -7.29 1.80
C LEU A 38 12.82 -8.19 2.86
N PRO A 39 13.10 -9.52 2.89
CA PRO A 39 12.52 -10.38 3.92
C PRO A 39 12.87 -9.96 5.34
N HIS A 40 13.95 -9.20 5.53
CA HIS A 40 14.39 -8.78 6.86
C HIS A 40 13.63 -7.56 7.36
N VAL A 41 12.98 -6.81 6.47
CA VAL A 41 12.23 -5.60 6.84
C VAL A 41 10.72 -5.79 6.70
N MET A 42 10.29 -6.94 6.20
CA MET A 42 8.87 -7.27 6.10
C MET A 42 8.42 -8.02 7.34
N SER A 43 7.25 -7.68 7.84
CA SER A 43 6.67 -8.42 8.96
C SER A 43 6.11 -9.76 8.49
N PHE A 44 5.13 -9.71 7.62
CA PHE A 44 4.54 -10.90 7.03
C PHE A 44 3.54 -10.46 5.96
N PRO A 45 3.51 -11.07 4.79
CA PRO A 45 4.46 -12.07 4.31
C PRO A 45 5.84 -11.45 4.05
N LYS A 46 6.88 -12.27 4.07
CA LYS A 46 8.26 -11.80 3.92
C LYS A 46 8.64 -11.77 2.45
N ARG A 47 7.92 -10.98 1.69
CA ARG A 47 8.11 -10.82 0.25
C ARG A 47 7.51 -9.49 -0.19
N ALA A 48 7.86 -9.04 -1.38
CA ALA A 48 7.14 -7.92 -1.98
C ALA A 48 5.71 -8.33 -2.30
N GLY A 49 4.82 -7.38 -2.34
CA GLY A 49 3.45 -7.61 -2.78
C GLY A 49 3.38 -7.80 -4.28
N LEU A 50 2.27 -8.30 -4.74
CA LEU A 50 2.02 -8.49 -6.17
C LEU A 50 1.07 -7.40 -6.68
N PRO A 51 1.20 -6.97 -7.94
CA PRO A 51 0.28 -5.99 -8.51
C PRO A 51 -1.19 -6.40 -8.36
N GLU A 52 -1.47 -7.69 -8.49
CA GLU A 52 -2.83 -8.22 -8.36
C GLU A 52 -3.40 -7.99 -6.97
N GLU A 53 -2.56 -8.01 -5.96
CA GLU A 53 -3.00 -7.77 -4.58
C GLU A 53 -3.45 -6.33 -4.40
N VAL A 54 -2.73 -5.39 -4.99
CA VAL A 54 -3.14 -3.97 -4.96
C VAL A 54 -4.41 -3.78 -5.77
N ALA A 55 -4.50 -4.41 -6.93
CA ALA A 55 -5.69 -4.31 -7.78
C ALA A 55 -6.94 -4.84 -7.08
N CYS A 56 -6.82 -5.96 -6.36
CA CYS A 56 -7.94 -6.51 -5.60
C CYS A 56 -8.40 -5.55 -4.51
N LEU A 57 -7.47 -4.88 -3.84
CA LEU A 57 -7.83 -3.89 -2.82
C LEU A 57 -8.57 -2.71 -3.45
N VAL A 58 -8.08 -2.20 -4.57
CA VAL A 58 -8.72 -1.07 -5.24
C VAL A 58 -10.14 -1.44 -5.66
N LEU A 59 -10.32 -2.63 -6.21
CA LEU A 59 -11.65 -3.10 -6.58
C LEU A 59 -12.57 -3.18 -5.36
N HIS A 60 -12.07 -3.72 -4.25
CA HIS A 60 -12.84 -3.81 -3.02
C HIS A 60 -13.26 -2.42 -2.52
N ILE A 61 -12.35 -1.46 -2.57
CA ILE A 61 -12.65 -0.07 -2.19
C ILE A 61 -13.77 0.50 -3.05
N CYS A 62 -13.75 0.23 -4.36
CA CYS A 62 -14.80 0.71 -5.25
C CYS A 62 -16.16 0.11 -4.89
N GLU A 63 -16.18 -1.13 -4.42
CA GLU A 63 -17.41 -1.82 -4.08
C GLU A 63 -17.92 -1.53 -2.67
N GLN A 64 -17.03 -1.11 -1.78
CA GLN A 64 -17.39 -0.82 -0.38
C GLN A 64 -17.74 0.64 -0.21
N THR A 65 -19.00 0.95 -0.39
CA THR A 65 -19.49 2.33 -0.40
C THR A 65 -19.40 3.03 0.94
N PHE A 66 -19.20 2.29 2.02
CA PHE A 66 -19.09 2.89 3.37
C PHE A 66 -17.66 3.32 3.72
N LEU A 67 -16.67 2.98 2.88
CA LEU A 67 -15.30 3.45 3.06
C LEU A 67 -15.16 4.86 2.51
N ASN A 68 -14.59 5.76 3.31
CA ASN A 68 -14.35 7.14 2.88
C ASN A 68 -13.35 7.80 3.82
N GLY A 69 -12.51 8.65 3.28
CA GLY A 69 -11.62 9.49 4.06
C GLY A 69 -10.45 8.75 4.70
N GLU A 70 -10.15 7.54 4.26
CA GLU A 70 -9.10 6.71 4.88
C GLU A 70 -7.86 6.62 4.02
N VAL A 71 -6.75 6.39 4.70
CA VAL A 71 -5.51 5.97 4.07
C VAL A 71 -5.34 4.48 4.38
N ILE A 72 -5.33 3.67 3.35
CA ILE A 72 -5.25 2.21 3.51
C ILE A 72 -3.88 1.75 3.06
N ARG A 73 -3.12 1.20 4.00
CA ARG A 73 -1.80 0.65 3.73
C ARG A 73 -1.91 -0.81 3.31
N ILE A 74 -1.19 -1.16 2.27
CA ILE A 74 -1.08 -2.54 1.81
C ILE A 74 0.41 -2.81 1.58
N ASP A 75 1.11 -3.23 2.63
CA ASP A 75 2.56 -3.24 2.63
C ASP A 75 3.20 -4.41 3.38
N GLY A 76 2.42 -5.41 3.75
CA GLY A 76 2.98 -6.57 4.46
C GLY A 76 3.65 -6.23 5.77
N GLY A 77 3.29 -5.08 6.36
CA GLY A 77 3.93 -4.63 7.58
C GLY A 77 5.34 -4.13 7.37
N TYR A 78 5.65 -3.64 6.17
CA TYR A 78 6.97 -3.12 5.85
C TYR A 78 7.35 -1.99 6.79
N ARG A 79 8.53 -2.09 7.39
CA ARG A 79 9.07 -1.07 8.28
C ARG A 79 10.57 -0.97 8.07
N ILE A 80 11.05 0.26 7.94
CA ILE A 80 12.48 0.52 7.89
C ILE A 80 12.97 0.64 9.33
N PRO A 81 14.06 -0.06 9.71
CA PRO A 81 14.46 -0.14 11.13
C PRO A 81 14.66 1.20 11.83
N PHE A 82 15.10 2.23 11.12
CA PHE A 82 15.33 3.54 11.73
C PHE A 82 14.07 4.38 11.85
N MET A 83 12.96 3.94 11.27
CA MET A 83 11.68 4.62 11.40
C MET A 83 10.98 4.07 12.62
N SER A 84 10.47 4.97 13.44
CA SER A 84 9.76 4.55 14.63
C SER A 84 8.50 3.79 14.24
N ASP A 85 8.34 2.61 14.80
CA ASP A 85 7.13 1.83 14.60
C ASP A 85 6.15 2.15 15.73
N LYS A 86 5.16 2.93 15.39
CA LYS A 86 4.13 3.36 16.34
C LYS A 86 2.84 2.54 16.24
N SER A 87 2.79 1.66 15.30
CA SER A 87 1.60 0.86 15.08
C SER A 87 1.45 -0.28 16.06
#